data_d97e03b3bd5c91cb157a7e6c0a2b3779
#
_entry.id   d97e03b3bd5c91cb157a7e6c0a2b3779
#
_cell.length_a   1.000
_cell.length_b   1.000
_cell.length_c   1.000
_cell.angle_alpha   90.00
_cell.angle_beta   90.00
_cell.angle_gamma   90.00
#
_symmetry.space_group_name_H-M   'P 1'
#
loop_
_entity.id
_entity.type
_entity.pdbx_description
1 polymer ?
#
loop_
_entity_poly.entity_id
_entity_poly.type
_entity_poly.pdbx_seq_one_letter_code
_entity_poly.pdbx_strand_id
1 'polypeptide(L)'
;MLSRIPGIDLALRGGRGGRGLGSGAGEVLINGQRITGKNNGGRSALARISADQVEHIEIIRGTSTELDVRGGGQIVNVVLLDEPSRSSTTVQLRSDVIQDGTFDPGGQISRSGQNGDLNYLFNLEADPRYRAWESREFSFTPDGELTEVRRESRTRDETQLQASMNLGYTFPQ
;
A
#
# COMPACT_ATOMS: atom_id res chain seq x y z
N MET A 1 -1.84 13.43 -2.21
CA MET A 1 -1.58 14.74 -1.55
C MET A 1 -1.29 14.62 -0.06
N LEU A 2 -1.94 13.75 0.69
CA LEU A 2 -1.73 13.54 2.14
C LEU A 2 -0.29 13.12 2.51
N SER A 3 0.45 12.47 1.61
CA SER A 3 1.84 12.04 1.83
C SER A 3 2.87 13.19 1.95
N ARG A 4 2.47 14.44 1.71
CA ARG A 4 3.34 15.63 1.82
C ARG A 4 3.23 16.35 3.16
N ILE A 5 2.38 15.89 4.06
CA ILE A 5 2.20 16.50 5.38
C ILE A 5 3.37 16.07 6.28
N PRO A 6 4.12 17.01 6.88
CA PRO A 6 5.19 16.70 7.83
C PRO A 6 4.66 15.83 8.97
N GLY A 7 5.33 14.72 9.25
CA GLY A 7 4.91 13.75 10.28
C GLY A 7 4.21 12.50 9.74
N ILE A 8 3.43 12.59 8.66
CA ILE A 8 2.85 11.40 8.01
C ILE A 8 3.94 10.56 7.34
N ASP A 9 4.93 11.20 6.72
CA ASP A 9 6.03 10.49 6.05
C ASP A 9 6.86 9.65 7.03
N LEU A 10 7.05 10.11 8.26
CA LEU A 10 7.73 9.37 9.33
C LEU A 10 6.93 8.12 9.74
N ALA A 11 5.62 8.24 9.91
CA ALA A 11 4.75 7.12 10.24
C ALA A 11 4.71 6.07 9.12
N LEU A 12 4.82 6.51 7.87
CA LEU A 12 4.78 5.63 6.70
C LEU A 12 6.15 4.98 6.37
N ARG A 13 7.27 5.56 6.78
CA ARG A 13 8.62 5.03 6.54
C ARG A 13 9.02 3.93 7.53
N GLY A 14 8.41 3.86 8.70
CA GLY A 14 8.74 2.90 9.75
C GLY A 14 8.55 1.42 9.41
N GLY A 15 7.93 1.10 8.27
CA GLY A 15 7.59 -0.28 7.87
C GLY A 15 8.66 -1.05 7.09
N ARG A 16 9.81 -0.47 6.76
CA ARG A 16 10.85 -1.15 5.98
C ARG A 16 12.06 -1.51 6.85
N GLY A 17 12.09 -2.73 7.40
CA GLY A 17 13.31 -3.36 7.86
C GLY A 17 13.43 -3.75 9.33
N GLY A 18 12.42 -3.61 10.15
CA GLY A 18 12.47 -4.06 11.54
C GLY A 18 12.00 -5.50 11.73
N ARG A 19 12.88 -6.48 11.68
CA ARG A 19 12.64 -7.81 12.26
C ARG A 19 12.83 -7.71 13.78
N GLY A 20 11.84 -7.18 14.49
CA GLY A 20 11.90 -7.08 15.95
C GLY A 20 10.51 -6.90 16.53
N LEU A 21 10.21 -7.62 17.60
CA LEU A 21 9.06 -7.40 18.46
C LEU A 21 9.18 -5.98 19.05
N GLY A 22 8.43 -5.01 18.51
CA GLY A 22 8.42 -3.64 19.01
C GLY A 22 8.90 -2.55 18.06
N SER A 23 9.19 -2.85 16.79
CA SER A 23 9.39 -1.80 15.80
C SER A 23 8.06 -1.07 15.56
N GLY A 24 7.89 0.06 16.22
CA GLY A 24 6.75 0.96 16.07
C GLY A 24 6.71 1.58 14.68
N ALA A 25 6.34 0.78 13.69
CA ALA A 25 5.89 1.30 12.42
C ALA A 25 4.65 2.16 12.72
N GLY A 26 4.66 3.41 12.27
CA GLY A 26 3.54 4.30 12.49
C GLY A 26 2.24 3.65 12.03
N GLU A 27 1.26 3.62 12.89
CA GLU A 27 -0.03 3.06 12.62
C GLU A 27 -0.94 4.13 12.01
N VAL A 28 -1.73 3.74 11.02
CA VAL A 28 -2.72 4.61 10.40
C VAL A 28 -4.10 4.12 10.77
N LEU A 29 -4.88 5.01 11.35
CA LEU A 29 -6.29 4.82 11.68
C LEU A 29 -7.14 5.67 10.74
N ILE A 30 -8.37 5.25 10.49
CA ILE A 30 -9.40 6.04 9.84
C ILE A 30 -10.60 6.08 10.78
N ASN A 31 -11.01 7.29 11.20
CA ASN A 31 -12.03 7.51 12.21
C ASN A 31 -11.79 6.67 13.48
N GLY A 32 -10.54 6.62 13.96
CA GLY A 32 -10.13 5.85 15.12
C GLY A 32 -10.04 4.33 14.91
N GLN A 33 -10.39 3.81 13.74
CA GLN A 33 -10.40 2.38 13.46
C GLN A 33 -9.15 1.93 12.71
N ARG A 34 -8.61 0.78 13.08
CA ARG A 34 -7.47 0.17 12.40
C ARG A 34 -7.84 -0.37 11.03
N ILE A 35 -6.98 -0.11 10.07
CA ILE A 35 -7.07 -0.73 8.76
C ILE A 35 -6.45 -2.12 8.84
N THR A 36 -7.26 -3.15 8.75
CA THR A 36 -6.81 -4.55 8.80
C THR A 36 -6.62 -5.12 7.39
N GLY A 37 -5.57 -5.93 7.20
CA GLY A 37 -5.29 -6.63 5.94
C GLY A 37 -3.81 -6.64 5.59
N LYS A 38 -3.30 -7.77 5.11
CA LYS A 38 -1.86 -7.96 4.79
C LYS A 38 -1.30 -6.98 3.76
N ASN A 39 -2.16 -6.47 2.88
CA ASN A 39 -1.79 -5.55 1.80
C ASN A 39 -2.38 -4.14 1.98
N ASN A 40 -3.09 -3.88 3.08
CA ASN A 40 -3.62 -2.57 3.44
C ASN A 40 -2.63 -1.79 4.32
N GLY A 41 -1.39 -1.66 3.88
CA GLY A 41 -0.45 -0.77 4.57
C GLY A 41 -1.01 0.66 4.60
N GLY A 42 -0.73 1.39 5.69
CA GLY A 42 -1.26 2.74 5.91
C GLY A 42 -1.09 3.68 4.71
N ARG A 43 -0.01 3.52 3.93
CA ARG A 43 0.24 4.31 2.72
C ARG A 43 -0.77 4.01 1.61
N SER A 44 -1.10 2.75 1.37
CA SER A 44 -2.06 2.36 0.33
C SER A 44 -3.48 2.78 0.71
N ALA A 45 -3.83 2.75 1.98
CA ALA A 45 -5.10 3.22 2.47
C ALA A 45 -5.25 4.73 2.32
N LEU A 46 -4.23 5.50 2.70
CA LEU A 46 -4.23 6.96 2.54
C LEU A 46 -4.29 7.41 1.07
N ALA A 47 -3.70 6.63 0.15
CA ALA A 47 -3.77 6.95 -1.27
C ALA A 47 -5.17 6.82 -1.87
N ARG A 48 -6.07 6.11 -1.18
CA ARG A 48 -7.46 5.85 -1.62
C ARG A 48 -8.46 6.87 -1.07
N ILE A 49 -8.04 7.68 -0.08
CA ILE A 49 -8.88 8.72 0.50
C ILE A 49 -8.58 10.03 -0.21
N SER A 50 -9.60 10.67 -0.72
CA SER A 50 -9.49 11.99 -1.33
C SER A 50 -9.35 13.06 -0.24
N ALA A 51 -8.55 14.10 -0.50
CA ALA A 51 -8.27 15.13 0.50
C ALA A 51 -9.52 15.94 0.89
N ASP A 52 -10.50 16.02 0.01
CA ASP A 52 -11.80 16.68 0.25
C ASP A 52 -12.74 15.88 1.17
N GLN A 53 -12.41 14.63 1.45
CA GLN A 53 -13.12 13.79 2.41
C GLN A 53 -12.54 13.90 3.83
N VAL A 54 -11.36 14.52 3.99
CA VAL A 54 -10.66 14.60 5.27
C VAL A 54 -11.05 15.89 5.98
N GLU A 55 -11.59 15.75 7.17
CA GLU A 55 -11.86 16.86 8.07
C GLU A 55 -10.56 17.36 8.69
N HIS A 56 -9.84 16.46 9.36
CA HIS A 56 -8.56 16.77 9.96
C HIS A 56 -7.70 15.50 10.15
N ILE A 57 -6.45 15.69 10.52
CA ILE A 57 -5.50 14.61 10.80
C ILE A 57 -4.95 14.79 12.20
N GLU A 58 -5.10 13.76 13.01
CA GLU A 58 -4.55 13.70 14.35
C GLU A 58 -3.25 12.93 14.37
N ILE A 59 -2.22 13.49 14.97
CA ILE A 59 -0.95 12.84 15.20
C ILE A 59 -0.82 12.53 16.68
N ILE A 60 -1.01 11.26 17.03
CA ILE A 60 -1.01 10.78 18.41
C ILE A 60 0.37 10.21 18.70
N ARG A 61 1.01 10.69 19.76
CA ARG A 61 2.30 10.21 20.24
C ARG A 61 2.13 9.62 21.63
N GLY A 62 2.56 8.37 21.80
CA GLY A 62 2.45 7.66 23.07
C GLY A 62 1.32 6.63 23.09
N THR A 63 1.02 6.10 24.27
CA THR A 63 -0.06 5.15 24.49
C THR A 63 -1.36 5.90 24.77
N SER A 64 -2.38 5.69 23.95
CA SER A 64 -3.73 6.19 24.22
C SER A 64 -4.60 5.00 24.61
N THR A 65 -5.25 5.10 25.75
CA THR A 65 -6.19 4.07 26.26
C THR A 65 -7.55 4.11 25.54
N GLU A 66 -7.87 5.22 24.89
CA GLU A 66 -9.12 5.38 24.13
C GLU A 66 -9.08 4.75 22.73
N LEU A 67 -7.89 4.65 22.18
CA LEU A 67 -7.66 3.97 20.90
C LEU A 67 -6.84 2.72 21.25
N ASP A 68 -7.33 1.52 21.02
CA ASP A 68 -6.66 0.23 21.33
C ASP A 68 -5.22 0.15 20.76
N VAL A 69 -4.34 1.00 21.26
CA VAL A 69 -2.99 1.19 20.78
C VAL A 69 -2.00 0.67 21.80
N ARG A 70 -1.44 -0.47 21.48
CA ARG A 70 -0.38 -1.13 22.26
C ARG A 70 0.98 -0.94 21.58
N GLY A 71 1.56 0.26 21.67
CA GLY A 71 2.90 0.48 21.13
C GLY A 71 3.37 1.91 21.26
N GLY A 72 4.65 2.16 21.55
CA GLY A 72 5.26 3.49 21.67
C GLY A 72 5.50 4.21 20.34
N GLY A 73 4.77 3.88 19.28
CA GLY A 73 4.90 4.47 17.96
C GLY A 73 4.03 5.71 17.76
N GLN A 74 4.30 6.43 16.67
CA GLN A 74 3.45 7.54 16.23
C GLN A 74 2.26 6.98 15.47
N ILE A 75 1.05 7.43 15.83
CA ILE A 75 -0.19 7.04 15.18
C ILE A 75 -0.72 8.25 14.42
N VAL A 76 -1.17 7.99 13.21
CA VAL A 76 -1.86 8.97 12.38
C VAL A 76 -3.32 8.55 12.26
N ASN A 77 -4.22 9.29 12.88
CA ASN A 77 -5.65 9.12 12.72
C ASN A 77 -6.16 10.12 11.69
N VAL A 78 -6.74 9.63 10.62
CA VAL A 78 -7.39 10.44 9.59
C VAL A 78 -8.87 10.48 9.90
N VAL A 79 -9.33 11.65 10.32
CA VAL A 79 -10.75 11.89 10.60
C VAL A 79 -11.41 12.37 9.32
N LEU A 80 -12.44 11.67 8.88
CA LEU A 80 -13.21 12.00 7.70
C LEU A 80 -14.35 12.95 8.06
N LEU A 81 -14.70 13.81 7.11
CA LEU A 81 -15.86 14.70 7.24
C LEU A 81 -17.13 13.90 7.52
N ASP A 82 -17.88 14.29 8.53
CA ASP A 82 -19.17 13.69 8.90
C ASP A 82 -20.31 14.28 8.05
N GLU A 83 -20.11 14.31 6.74
CA GLU A 83 -21.17 14.73 5.81
C GLU A 83 -21.93 13.52 5.27
N PRO A 84 -23.26 13.49 5.41
CA PRO A 84 -24.06 12.43 4.86
C PRO A 84 -23.91 12.38 3.34
N SER A 85 -23.45 11.22 2.83
CA SER A 85 -23.45 10.88 1.41
C SER A 85 -22.29 11.40 0.54
N ARG A 86 -21.11 11.65 1.06
CA ARG A 86 -19.94 11.84 0.17
C ARG A 86 -19.32 10.51 -0.21
N SER A 87 -19.24 10.26 -1.51
CA SER A 87 -18.49 9.13 -2.04
C SER A 87 -17.45 9.62 -3.05
N SER A 88 -16.27 9.03 -3.02
CA SER A 88 -15.22 9.27 -4.00
C SER A 88 -14.86 7.98 -4.72
N THR A 89 -14.64 8.08 -6.01
CA THR A 89 -14.14 6.97 -6.82
C THR A 89 -12.83 7.40 -7.45
N THR A 90 -11.79 6.64 -7.20
CA THR A 90 -10.46 6.87 -7.79
C THR A 90 -10.16 5.74 -8.75
N VAL A 91 -9.77 6.08 -9.96
CA VAL A 91 -9.28 5.15 -10.98
C VAL A 91 -7.84 5.51 -11.29
N GLN A 92 -6.95 4.55 -11.21
CA GLN A 92 -5.56 4.69 -11.59
C GLN A 92 -5.25 3.64 -12.65
N LEU A 93 -4.72 4.08 -13.77
CA LEU A 93 -4.23 3.21 -14.82
C LEU A 93 -2.71 3.32 -14.87
N ARG A 94 -2.06 2.20 -15.06
CA ARG A 94 -0.62 2.08 -15.22
C ARG A 94 -0.33 1.22 -16.42
N SER A 95 0.72 1.53 -17.13
CA SER A 95 1.25 0.66 -18.15
C SER A 95 2.77 0.77 -18.17
N ASP A 96 3.43 -0.36 -18.27
CA ASP A 96 4.86 -0.45 -18.45
C ASP A 96 5.14 -1.05 -19.84
N VAL A 97 6.19 -0.55 -20.50
CA VAL A 97 6.72 -1.13 -21.72
C VAL A 97 8.11 -1.65 -21.39
N ILE A 98 8.27 -2.94 -21.49
CA ILE A 98 9.50 -3.64 -21.16
C ILE A 98 10.49 -3.56 -22.33
N GLN A 99 11.77 -3.78 -22.07
CA GLN A 99 12.82 -3.67 -23.09
C GLN A 99 12.64 -4.64 -24.28
N ASP A 100 11.95 -5.75 -24.08
CA ASP A 100 11.61 -6.73 -25.12
C ASP A 100 10.37 -6.36 -25.95
N GLY A 101 9.75 -5.20 -25.66
CA GLY A 101 8.55 -4.69 -26.31
C GLY A 101 7.24 -5.20 -25.69
N THR A 102 7.29 -5.98 -24.62
CA THR A 102 6.09 -6.45 -23.91
C THR A 102 5.38 -5.27 -23.28
N PHE A 103 4.08 -5.17 -23.50
CA PHE A 103 3.20 -4.17 -22.89
C PHE A 103 2.50 -4.78 -21.68
N ASP A 104 2.66 -4.16 -20.52
CA ASP A 104 2.22 -4.68 -19.24
C ASP A 104 1.23 -3.70 -18.55
N PRO A 105 -0.07 -3.78 -18.90
CA PRO A 105 -1.09 -2.86 -18.39
C PRO A 105 -1.58 -3.29 -17.01
N GLY A 106 -1.67 -2.35 -16.09
CA GLY A 106 -2.19 -2.54 -14.75
C GLY A 106 -3.06 -1.37 -14.30
N GLY A 107 -3.62 -1.49 -13.11
CA GLY A 107 -4.37 -0.39 -12.54
C GLY A 107 -5.17 -0.78 -11.31
N GLN A 108 -5.79 0.22 -10.74
CA GLN A 108 -6.69 0.05 -9.61
C GLN A 108 -7.92 0.94 -9.73
N ILE A 109 -9.00 0.45 -9.15
CA ILE A 109 -10.20 1.22 -8.89
C ILE A 109 -10.51 1.13 -7.40
N SER A 110 -10.75 2.27 -6.77
CA SER A 110 -11.18 2.33 -5.39
C SER A 110 -12.39 3.24 -5.25
N ARG A 111 -13.27 2.87 -4.32
CA ARG A 111 -14.43 3.67 -3.94
C ARG A 111 -14.51 3.75 -2.44
N SER A 112 -14.53 4.95 -1.92
CA SER A 112 -14.73 5.26 -0.50
C SER A 112 -15.95 6.14 -0.32
N GLY A 113 -16.59 6.04 0.83
CA GLY A 113 -17.71 6.92 1.16
C GLY A 113 -18.29 6.62 2.52
N GLN A 114 -19.21 7.51 2.88
CA GLN A 114 -20.02 7.39 4.07
C GLN A 114 -21.49 7.51 3.68
N ASN A 115 -22.34 6.70 4.27
CA ASN A 115 -23.78 6.76 4.12
C ASN A 115 -24.42 6.58 5.49
N GLY A 116 -24.75 7.71 6.11
CA GLY A 116 -25.16 7.73 7.52
C GLY A 116 -24.04 7.17 8.41
N ASP A 117 -24.38 6.20 9.22
CA ASP A 117 -23.45 5.53 10.16
C ASP A 117 -22.52 4.51 9.50
N LEU A 118 -22.68 4.22 8.21
CA LEU A 118 -21.89 3.25 7.46
C LEU A 118 -20.76 3.93 6.70
N ASN A 119 -19.52 3.61 7.05
CA ASN A 119 -18.33 3.95 6.31
C ASN A 119 -17.88 2.75 5.46
N TYR A 120 -17.47 2.98 4.22
CA TYR A 120 -17.00 1.93 3.35
C TYR A 120 -15.79 2.35 2.52
N LEU A 121 -14.93 1.38 2.25
CA LEU A 121 -13.80 1.51 1.34
C LEU A 121 -13.64 0.20 0.57
N PHE A 122 -13.81 0.27 -0.75
CA PHE A 122 -13.56 -0.84 -1.67
C PHE A 122 -12.33 -0.55 -2.51
N ASN A 123 -11.59 -1.59 -2.83
CA ASN A 123 -10.48 -1.51 -3.76
C ASN A 123 -10.37 -2.80 -4.58
N LEU A 124 -10.14 -2.63 -5.86
CA LEU A 124 -9.76 -3.69 -6.78
C LEU A 124 -8.51 -3.25 -7.51
N GLU A 125 -7.50 -4.09 -7.55
CA GLU A 125 -6.20 -3.81 -8.14
C GLU A 125 -5.75 -4.99 -8.99
N ALA A 126 -5.21 -4.68 -10.17
CA ALA A 126 -4.47 -5.60 -11.01
C ALA A 126 -3.04 -5.07 -11.13
N ASP A 127 -2.09 -5.82 -10.59
CA ASP A 127 -0.67 -5.50 -10.57
C ASP A 127 0.11 -6.55 -11.37
N PRO A 128 0.26 -6.33 -12.68
CA PRO A 128 1.06 -7.20 -13.52
C PRO A 128 2.54 -7.01 -13.19
N ARG A 129 3.31 -8.09 -13.32
CA ARG A 129 4.74 -8.13 -13.03
C ARG A 129 5.44 -8.99 -14.06
N TYR A 130 5.89 -8.38 -15.11
CA TYR A 130 6.72 -9.03 -16.09
C TYR A 130 8.20 -8.81 -15.78
N ARG A 131 8.97 -9.89 -15.79
CA ARG A 131 10.42 -9.84 -15.64
C ARG A 131 11.05 -10.81 -16.62
N ALA A 132 11.94 -10.29 -17.43
CA ALA A 132 12.82 -11.09 -18.28
C ALA A 132 14.28 -10.79 -17.93
N TRP A 133 15.08 -11.81 -17.81
CA TRP A 133 16.52 -11.65 -17.67
C TRP A 133 17.27 -12.73 -18.40
N GLU A 134 18.42 -12.36 -18.90
CA GLU A 134 19.37 -13.25 -19.51
C GLU A 134 20.69 -13.21 -18.74
N SER A 135 21.28 -14.37 -18.55
CA SER A 135 22.63 -14.48 -18.04
C SER A 135 23.50 -15.30 -18.97
N ARG A 136 24.78 -14.97 -19.00
CA ARG A 136 25.81 -15.73 -19.72
C ARG A 136 26.93 -16.03 -18.74
N GLU A 137 27.24 -17.30 -18.64
CA GLU A 137 28.32 -17.82 -17.82
C GLU A 137 29.37 -18.40 -18.75
N PHE A 138 30.63 -18.06 -18.50
CA PHE A 138 31.77 -18.52 -19.27
C PHE A 138 32.66 -19.33 -18.34
N SER A 139 32.97 -20.56 -18.72
CA SER A 139 33.92 -21.41 -17.99
C SER A 139 35.21 -21.52 -18.77
N PHE A 140 36.33 -21.37 -18.09
CA PHE A 140 37.65 -21.43 -18.68
C PHE A 140 38.50 -22.53 -18.03
N THR A 141 39.41 -23.12 -18.76
CA THR A 141 40.48 -23.98 -18.21
C THR A 141 41.44 -23.15 -17.35
N PRO A 142 42.29 -23.79 -16.53
CA PRO A 142 43.37 -23.10 -15.82
C PRO A 142 44.33 -22.34 -16.74
N ASP A 143 44.48 -22.82 -17.98
CA ASP A 143 45.33 -22.21 -19.02
C ASP A 143 44.63 -21.06 -19.79
N GLY A 144 43.38 -20.75 -19.43
CA GLY A 144 42.65 -19.64 -19.99
C GLY A 144 41.84 -19.93 -21.25
N GLU A 145 41.74 -21.22 -21.67
CA GLU A 145 40.89 -21.60 -22.82
C GLU A 145 39.40 -21.67 -22.42
N LEU A 146 38.54 -21.11 -23.25
CA LEU A 146 37.09 -21.14 -23.06
C LEU A 146 36.57 -22.57 -23.29
N THR A 147 36.00 -23.17 -22.25
CA THR A 147 35.49 -24.56 -22.28
C THR A 147 33.98 -24.62 -22.45
N GLU A 148 33.25 -23.69 -21.86
CA GLU A 148 31.80 -23.71 -21.89
C GLU A 148 31.23 -22.31 -21.90
N VAL A 149 30.17 -22.12 -22.66
CA VAL A 149 29.31 -20.91 -22.59
C VAL A 149 27.91 -21.36 -22.26
N ARG A 150 27.47 -21.04 -21.03
CA ARG A 150 26.10 -21.31 -20.62
C ARG A 150 25.30 -20.03 -20.79
N ARG A 151 24.15 -20.12 -21.45
CA ARG A 151 23.17 -19.07 -21.59
C ARG A 151 21.92 -19.48 -20.85
N GLU A 152 21.44 -18.63 -19.97
CA GLU A 152 20.19 -18.82 -19.26
C GLU A 152 19.27 -17.65 -19.57
N SER A 153 18.07 -17.94 -20.06
CA SER A 153 17.01 -16.97 -20.25
C SER A 153 15.85 -17.38 -19.35
N ARG A 154 15.39 -16.46 -18.53
CA ARG A 154 14.23 -16.64 -17.67
C ARG A 154 13.24 -15.54 -17.90
N THR A 155 11.99 -15.94 -18.05
CA THR A 155 10.85 -15.02 -18.09
C THR A 155 9.89 -15.37 -16.97
N ARG A 156 9.43 -14.37 -16.26
CA ARG A 156 8.36 -14.50 -15.29
C ARG A 156 7.28 -13.49 -15.63
N ASP A 157 6.10 -14.00 -15.94
CA ASP A 157 4.90 -13.24 -16.19
C ASP A 157 3.88 -13.61 -15.13
N GLU A 158 3.45 -12.64 -14.35
CA GLU A 158 2.59 -12.83 -13.19
C GLU A 158 1.68 -11.62 -13.04
N THR A 159 0.38 -11.83 -13.01
CA THR A 159 -0.58 -10.78 -12.68
C THR A 159 -1.17 -11.04 -11.30
N GLN A 160 -0.92 -10.14 -10.36
CA GLN A 160 -1.52 -10.18 -9.03
C GLN A 160 -2.84 -9.43 -9.04
N LEU A 161 -3.93 -10.15 -8.79
CA LEU A 161 -5.25 -9.55 -8.56
C LEU A 161 -5.49 -9.43 -7.06
N GLN A 162 -5.91 -8.26 -6.63
CA GLN A 162 -6.23 -7.99 -5.25
C GLN A 162 -7.56 -7.27 -5.14
N ALA A 163 -8.44 -7.78 -4.29
CA ALA A 163 -9.66 -7.11 -3.87
C ALA A 163 -9.61 -6.89 -2.35
N SER A 164 -10.03 -5.72 -1.90
CA SER A 164 -10.16 -5.42 -0.48
C SER A 164 -11.40 -4.59 -0.20
N MET A 165 -11.99 -4.82 0.97
CA MET A 165 -13.16 -4.12 1.46
C MET A 165 -12.99 -3.84 2.94
N ASN A 166 -13.25 -2.60 3.34
CA ASN A 166 -13.35 -2.20 4.74
C ASN A 166 -14.73 -1.59 4.95
N LEU A 167 -15.38 -2.01 6.00
CA LEU A 167 -16.68 -1.49 6.43
C LEU A 167 -16.59 -1.09 7.89
N GLY A 168 -17.08 0.09 8.21
CA GLY A 168 -17.21 0.59 9.57
C GLY A 168 -18.65 1.03 9.80
N TYR A 169 -19.22 0.68 10.95
CA TYR A 169 -20.54 1.11 11.36
C TYR A 169 -20.49 1.73 12.75
N THR A 170 -21.04 2.93 12.88
CA THR A 170 -21.14 3.65 14.13
C THR A 170 -22.50 3.36 14.74
N PHE A 171 -22.53 2.71 15.90
CA PHE A 171 -23.78 2.44 16.59
C PHE A 171 -24.23 3.69 17.34
N PRO A 172 -25.50 4.08 17.23
CA PRO A 172 -26.05 5.16 18.04
C PRO A 172 -25.96 4.76 19.53
N GLN A 173 -25.48 5.67 20.37
CA GLN A 173 -25.47 5.53 21.83
C GLN A 173 -26.83 5.85 22.41
#